data_f7652d485f72c36e2a6c18fa6ffb1931
#
_entry.id   f7652d485f72c36e2a6c18fa6ffb1931
#
_cell.length_a   1.000
_cell.length_b   1.000
_cell.length_c   1.000
_cell.angle_alpha   90.00
_cell.angle_beta   90.00
_cell.angle_gamma   90.00
#
_symmetry.space_group_name_H-M   'P 1'
#
loop_
_entity.id
_entity.type
_entity.pdbx_description
1 polymer ?
#
loop_
_entity_poly.entity_id
_entity_poly.type
_entity_poly.pdbx_seq_one_letter_code
_entity_poly.pdbx_strand_id
1 'polypeptide(L)'
;MYLTRKISSLIYKINPQFHLDLIQRGHSGLNGLDKKLIEAIKPLLIKHGYFIELGANDGLNQSNTYKLQKDFGWSGLLIEPSPIQFAKCVRNRSFANIPAIKCAACVPFGYVDKFVEIEEANLMSVAKGLNVSNEDATSHADIGKQFLADSRLRYQYGAIARTLTSLLDEVKAPNFIDLLSLDVEGNELAVLQGLDFNSYKPKWILAEVRSPEIEAYLNNFSYRMHSLLAENESYADVLFRFSS
;
A
#
# COMPACT_ATOMS: atom_id res chain seq x y z
N MET A 1 -27.83 -1.25 9.10
CA MET A 1 -26.69 -0.99 8.21
C MET A 1 -26.63 0.43 7.63
N TYR A 2 -27.71 1.00 7.09
CA TYR A 2 -27.72 2.40 6.55
C TYR A 2 -27.56 3.48 7.63
N LEU A 3 -28.17 3.29 8.81
CA LEU A 3 -28.12 4.23 9.93
C LEU A 3 -26.71 4.32 10.56
N THR A 4 -26.02 3.19 10.68
CA THR A 4 -24.66 3.12 11.19
C THR A 4 -23.64 3.84 10.29
N ARG A 5 -23.81 3.78 8.95
CA ARG A 5 -22.98 4.53 8.00
C ARG A 5 -23.18 6.05 8.10
N LYS A 6 -24.42 6.51 8.29
CA LYS A 6 -24.71 7.96 8.50
C LYS A 6 -24.12 8.49 9.79
N ILE A 7 -24.24 7.74 10.89
CA ILE A 7 -23.67 8.13 12.19
C ILE A 7 -22.14 8.15 12.11
N SER A 8 -21.52 7.15 11.49
CA SER A 8 -20.09 7.09 11.26
C SER A 8 -19.58 8.30 10.44
N SER A 9 -20.26 8.64 9.36
CA SER A 9 -19.94 9.81 8.53
C SER A 9 -20.11 11.14 9.28
N LEU A 10 -21.09 11.24 10.17
CA LEU A 10 -21.33 12.45 10.98
C LEU A 10 -20.24 12.61 12.05
N ILE A 11 -19.87 11.52 12.74
CA ILE A 11 -18.78 11.50 13.72
C ILE A 11 -17.45 11.89 13.07
N TYR A 12 -17.17 11.38 11.87
CA TYR A 12 -15.97 11.72 11.10
C TYR A 12 -15.90 13.23 10.78
N LYS A 13 -17.04 13.86 10.44
CA LYS A 13 -17.09 15.31 10.17
C LYS A 13 -16.88 16.18 11.42
N ILE A 14 -17.31 15.69 12.59
CA ILE A 14 -17.25 16.44 13.85
C ILE A 14 -15.91 16.23 14.55
N ASN A 15 -15.45 14.99 14.63
CA ASN A 15 -14.17 14.64 15.26
C ASN A 15 -13.55 13.45 14.51
N PRO A 16 -12.69 13.73 13.52
CA PRO A 16 -12.01 12.67 12.75
C PRO A 16 -11.24 11.70 13.65
N GLN A 17 -10.55 12.18 14.67
CA GLN A 17 -9.76 11.33 15.59
C GLN A 17 -10.66 10.37 16.39
N PHE A 18 -11.77 10.86 16.90
CA PHE A 18 -12.74 10.01 17.63
C PHE A 18 -13.39 8.98 16.71
N HIS A 19 -13.67 9.34 15.46
CA HIS A 19 -14.14 8.41 14.44
C HIS A 19 -13.10 7.34 14.14
N LEU A 20 -11.84 7.74 14.01
CA LEU A 20 -10.70 6.84 13.84
C LEU A 20 -10.58 5.86 15.01
N ASP A 21 -10.68 6.34 16.24
CA ASP A 21 -10.61 5.50 17.44
C ASP A 21 -11.81 4.54 17.58
N LEU A 22 -12.99 4.92 17.07
CA LEU A 22 -14.16 4.03 17.00
C LEU A 22 -14.02 2.91 15.96
N ILE A 23 -13.49 3.24 14.77
CA ILE A 23 -13.19 2.24 13.73
C ILE A 23 -12.06 1.32 14.20
N GLN A 24 -11.11 1.84 14.96
CA GLN A 24 -9.88 1.18 15.38
C GLN A 24 -9.96 0.36 16.67
N ARG A 25 -11.12 0.11 17.22
CA ARG A 25 -11.29 -0.98 18.20
C ARG A 25 -11.02 -2.36 17.57
N GLY A 26 -10.79 -2.40 16.27
CA GLY A 26 -10.29 -3.52 15.46
C GLY A 26 -9.01 -3.15 14.71
N HIS A 27 -8.49 -4.08 13.94
CA HIS A 27 -7.32 -3.89 13.08
C HIS A 27 -7.67 -3.03 11.85
N SER A 28 -6.72 -2.22 11.36
CA SER A 28 -6.90 -1.41 10.14
C SER A 28 -6.75 -2.25 8.86
N GLY A 29 -5.93 -3.30 8.88
CA GLY A 29 -5.69 -4.19 7.74
C GLY A 29 -6.91 -5.05 7.36
N LEU A 30 -7.09 -5.32 6.08
CA LEU A 30 -8.13 -6.21 5.57
C LEU A 30 -8.01 -7.58 6.24
N ASN A 31 -9.12 -8.12 6.75
CA ASN A 31 -9.16 -9.41 7.44
C ASN A 31 -8.12 -9.56 8.58
N GLY A 32 -7.70 -8.43 9.20
CA GLY A 32 -6.70 -8.41 10.25
C GLY A 32 -5.28 -8.69 9.76
N LEU A 33 -4.96 -8.36 8.50
CA LEU A 33 -3.64 -8.57 7.90
C LEU A 33 -2.55 -7.84 8.68
N ASP A 34 -2.80 -6.61 9.13
CA ASP A 34 -1.90 -5.83 9.99
C ASP A 34 -1.54 -6.56 11.30
N LYS A 35 -2.50 -7.25 11.92
CA LYS A 35 -2.26 -8.08 13.11
C LYS A 35 -1.39 -9.28 12.79
N LYS A 36 -1.73 -10.03 11.72
CA LYS A 36 -0.98 -11.20 11.29
C LYS A 36 0.47 -10.84 10.92
N LEU A 37 0.65 -9.70 10.23
CA LEU A 37 1.97 -9.15 9.93
C LEU A 37 2.77 -8.86 11.20
N ILE A 38 2.19 -8.12 12.17
CA ILE A 38 2.86 -7.79 13.43
C ILE A 38 3.22 -9.07 14.19
N GLU A 39 2.35 -10.06 14.25
CA GLU A 39 2.62 -11.35 14.88
C GLU A 39 3.78 -12.10 14.19
N ALA A 40 3.82 -12.11 12.85
CA ALA A 40 4.86 -12.78 12.09
C ALA A 40 6.25 -12.14 12.28
N ILE A 41 6.32 -10.79 12.34
CA ILE A 41 7.58 -10.07 12.52
C ILE A 41 7.95 -9.84 14.00
N LYS A 42 7.06 -10.15 14.94
CA LYS A 42 7.18 -9.85 16.38
C LYS A 42 8.55 -10.19 17.00
N PRO A 43 9.18 -11.35 16.69
CA PRO A 43 10.49 -11.66 17.26
C PRO A 43 11.61 -10.69 16.84
N LEU A 44 11.40 -9.95 15.75
CA LEU A 44 12.35 -9.01 15.17
C LEU A 44 11.77 -7.59 15.10
N LEU A 45 10.61 -7.38 15.72
CA LEU A 45 9.94 -6.09 15.77
C LEU A 45 10.73 -5.14 16.67
N ILE A 46 11.19 -4.04 16.07
CA ILE A 46 11.90 -2.97 16.78
C ILE A 46 10.98 -1.78 17.03
N LYS A 47 11.34 -0.94 17.99
CA LYS A 47 10.74 0.40 18.11
C LYS A 47 11.42 1.34 17.13
N HIS A 48 10.64 2.30 16.57
CA HIS A 48 11.15 3.30 15.64
C HIS A 48 11.74 2.73 14.34
N GLY A 49 11.10 1.71 13.77
CA GLY A 49 11.44 1.16 12.47
C GLY A 49 11.03 2.07 11.30
N TYR A 50 11.45 1.71 10.09
CA TYR A 50 11.11 2.41 8.86
C TYR A 50 10.30 1.51 7.93
N PHE A 51 9.13 1.98 7.54
CA PHE A 51 8.27 1.29 6.57
C PHE A 51 8.14 2.05 5.25
N ILE A 52 7.78 1.30 4.21
CA ILE A 52 7.25 1.81 2.95
C ILE A 52 5.90 1.13 2.76
N GLU A 53 4.86 1.87 2.41
CA GLU A 53 3.55 1.32 2.04
C GLU A 53 3.11 1.93 0.71
N LEU A 54 2.88 1.08 -0.28
CA LEU A 54 2.31 1.43 -1.57
C LEU A 54 0.86 0.97 -1.63
N GLY A 55 0.01 1.77 -2.28
CA GLY A 55 -1.43 1.62 -2.19
C GLY A 55 -1.95 2.14 -0.85
N ALA A 56 -1.35 3.23 -0.35
CA ALA A 56 -1.65 3.73 0.99
C ALA A 56 -3.10 4.21 1.18
N ASN A 57 -3.85 4.41 0.09
CA ASN A 57 -5.23 4.89 0.08
C ASN A 57 -5.39 6.11 1.01
N ASP A 58 -6.40 6.12 1.89
CA ASP A 58 -6.59 7.19 2.85
C ASP A 58 -5.63 7.12 4.07
N GLY A 59 -4.69 6.20 4.07
CA GLY A 59 -3.68 5.99 5.12
C GLY A 59 -4.19 5.28 6.37
N LEU A 60 -5.45 4.84 6.37
CA LEU A 60 -6.11 4.25 7.52
C LEU A 60 -6.85 2.97 7.17
N ASN A 61 -7.83 3.07 6.25
CA ASN A 61 -8.60 1.90 5.83
C ASN A 61 -7.68 0.93 5.09
N GLN A 62 -7.62 -0.31 5.57
CA GLN A 62 -6.79 -1.40 5.07
C GLN A 62 -5.26 -1.17 5.15
N SER A 63 -4.80 -0.11 5.85
CA SER A 63 -3.37 0.14 6.01
C SER A 63 -2.69 -0.94 6.86
N ASN A 64 -1.62 -1.52 6.32
CA ASN A 64 -0.78 -2.49 7.00
C ASN A 64 0.24 -1.84 7.94
N THR A 65 0.49 -0.52 7.82
CA THR A 65 1.51 0.20 8.57
C THR A 65 0.97 1.17 9.61
N TYR A 66 -0.34 1.44 9.63
CA TYR A 66 -0.92 2.38 10.58
C TYR A 66 -0.60 2.04 12.04
N LYS A 67 -0.76 0.77 12.43
CA LYS A 67 -0.45 0.32 13.80
C LYS A 67 1.06 0.37 14.09
N LEU A 68 1.90 0.14 13.11
CA LEU A 68 3.35 0.28 13.27
C LEU A 68 3.73 1.72 13.62
N GLN A 69 3.12 2.72 12.96
CA GLN A 69 3.29 4.12 13.33
C GLN A 69 2.72 4.41 14.73
N LYS A 70 1.47 4.03 14.98
CA LYS A 70 0.73 4.40 16.18
C LYS A 70 1.29 3.75 17.46
N ASP A 71 1.51 2.43 17.41
CA ASP A 71 1.78 1.62 18.60
C ASP A 71 3.29 1.38 18.82
N PHE A 72 4.10 1.43 17.74
CA PHE A 72 5.53 1.13 17.77
C PHE A 72 6.43 2.32 17.42
N GLY A 73 5.83 3.47 17.07
CA GLY A 73 6.57 4.69 16.78
C GLY A 73 7.36 4.64 15.47
N TRP A 74 6.96 3.79 14.52
CA TRP A 74 7.60 3.72 13.22
C TRP A 74 7.30 4.99 12.40
N SER A 75 8.20 5.30 11.47
CA SER A 75 8.01 6.32 10.45
C SER A 75 8.28 5.69 9.08
N GLY A 76 8.13 6.46 7.99
CA GLY A 76 8.39 5.88 6.67
C GLY A 76 7.92 6.70 5.50
N LEU A 77 7.58 5.99 4.43
CA LEU A 77 7.08 6.54 3.18
C LEU A 77 5.74 5.88 2.83
N LEU A 78 4.73 6.70 2.57
CA LEU A 78 3.44 6.29 2.04
C LEU A 78 3.31 6.80 0.60
N ILE A 79 2.84 5.94 -0.31
CA ILE A 79 2.70 6.27 -1.73
C ILE A 79 1.27 5.93 -2.15
N GLU A 80 0.58 6.95 -2.70
CA GLU A 80 -0.81 6.85 -3.13
C GLU A 80 -1.00 7.64 -4.43
N PRO A 81 -1.40 7.01 -5.54
CA PRO A 81 -1.57 7.70 -6.82
C PRO A 81 -2.80 8.60 -6.89
N SER A 82 -3.88 8.30 -6.16
CA SER A 82 -5.12 9.09 -6.16
C SER A 82 -4.93 10.40 -5.40
N PRO A 83 -5.06 11.58 -6.03
CA PRO A 83 -4.95 12.85 -5.33
C PRO A 83 -5.97 13.02 -4.19
N ILE A 84 -7.15 12.42 -4.34
CA ILE A 84 -8.22 12.48 -3.33
C ILE A 84 -7.83 11.63 -2.11
N GLN A 85 -7.36 10.43 -2.33
CA GLN A 85 -6.95 9.54 -1.24
C GLN A 85 -5.65 10.03 -0.60
N PHE A 86 -4.68 10.49 -1.40
CA PHE A 86 -3.47 11.15 -0.91
C PHE A 86 -3.78 12.28 0.08
N ALA A 87 -4.71 13.20 -0.26
CA ALA A 87 -5.08 14.29 0.64
C ALA A 87 -5.70 13.79 1.96
N LYS A 88 -6.46 12.70 1.92
CA LYS A 88 -6.97 12.04 3.14
C LYS A 88 -5.84 11.38 3.93
N CYS A 89 -4.93 10.69 3.23
CA CYS A 89 -3.75 10.05 3.84
C CYS A 89 -2.89 11.07 4.60
N VAL A 90 -2.58 12.21 3.97
CA VAL A 90 -1.85 13.30 4.63
C VAL A 90 -2.52 13.70 5.94
N ARG A 91 -3.84 13.90 5.94
CA ARG A 91 -4.58 14.28 7.15
C ARG A 91 -4.59 13.16 8.20
N ASN A 92 -4.84 11.93 7.78
CA ASN A 92 -5.02 10.80 8.68
C ASN A 92 -3.70 10.31 9.32
N ARG A 93 -2.56 10.57 8.67
CA ARG A 93 -1.22 10.14 9.13
C ARG A 93 -0.40 11.28 9.75
N SER A 94 -0.97 12.47 9.92
CA SER A 94 -0.32 13.66 10.53
C SER A 94 -0.35 13.62 12.05
N PHE A 95 0.22 12.56 12.66
CA PHE A 95 0.42 12.43 14.10
C PHE A 95 1.89 12.02 14.38
N ALA A 96 2.24 11.59 15.59
CA ALA A 96 3.62 11.28 15.97
C ALA A 96 4.39 10.46 14.92
N ASN A 97 5.67 10.82 14.66
CA ASN A 97 6.54 10.20 13.66
C ASN A 97 5.93 10.24 12.24
N ILE A 98 5.56 11.44 11.81
CA ILE A 98 4.90 11.68 10.53
C ILE A 98 5.71 11.07 9.38
N PRO A 99 5.16 10.13 8.60
CA PRO A 99 5.81 9.59 7.42
C PRO A 99 5.85 10.62 6.29
N ALA A 100 6.79 10.49 5.37
CA ALA A 100 6.69 11.17 4.08
C ALA A 100 5.51 10.57 3.30
N ILE A 101 4.77 11.40 2.57
CA ILE A 101 3.63 10.94 1.76
C ILE A 101 3.78 11.49 0.35
N LYS A 102 3.71 10.63 -0.66
CA LYS A 102 3.89 10.98 -2.08
C LYS A 102 2.67 10.62 -2.91
N CYS A 103 2.24 11.58 -3.74
CA CYS A 103 1.20 11.37 -4.74
C CYS A 103 1.86 10.93 -6.05
N ALA A 104 1.99 9.63 -6.24
CA ALA A 104 2.69 9.06 -7.40
C ALA A 104 2.24 7.61 -7.66
N ALA A 105 2.40 7.16 -8.91
CA ALA A 105 2.36 5.74 -9.28
C ALA A 105 3.78 5.22 -9.45
N CYS A 106 4.09 4.08 -8.84
CA CYS A 106 5.40 3.46 -8.97
C CYS A 106 5.49 2.64 -10.26
N VAL A 107 6.60 2.84 -11.00
CA VAL A 107 6.88 2.24 -12.30
C VAL A 107 8.24 1.56 -12.32
N PRO A 108 8.49 0.60 -13.23
CA PRO A 108 9.79 -0.05 -13.38
C PRO A 108 10.84 0.92 -13.90
N PHE A 109 12.12 0.56 -13.73
CA PHE A 109 13.21 1.24 -14.44
C PHE A 109 13.00 1.16 -15.96
N GLY A 110 13.33 2.25 -16.64
CA GLY A 110 13.15 2.34 -18.09
C GLY A 110 11.74 2.74 -18.57
N TYR A 111 10.80 2.95 -17.66
CA TYR A 111 9.51 3.54 -17.99
C TYR A 111 9.71 4.97 -18.54
N VAL A 112 9.11 5.27 -19.70
CA VAL A 112 9.42 6.50 -20.45
C VAL A 112 8.39 7.61 -20.32
N ASP A 113 7.14 7.27 -20.00
CA ASP A 113 6.08 8.25 -19.88
C ASP A 113 6.13 8.98 -18.54
N LYS A 114 5.68 10.23 -18.52
CA LYS A 114 5.62 11.05 -17.29
C LYS A 114 4.45 10.68 -16.39
N PHE A 115 3.45 10.04 -16.93
CA PHE A 115 2.22 9.69 -16.24
C PHE A 115 1.85 8.24 -16.47
N VAL A 116 1.24 7.64 -15.48
CA VAL A 116 0.55 6.36 -15.56
C VAL A 116 -0.95 6.65 -15.56
N GLU A 117 -1.69 6.04 -16.47
CA GLU A 117 -3.14 6.11 -16.46
C GLU A 117 -3.70 5.22 -15.35
N ILE A 118 -4.50 5.82 -14.48
CA ILE A 118 -5.17 5.13 -13.38
C ILE A 118 -6.67 5.09 -13.67
N GLU A 119 -7.26 3.92 -13.58
CA GLU A 119 -8.70 3.72 -13.53
C GLU A 119 -9.16 3.82 -12.08
N GLU A 120 -9.90 4.88 -11.74
CA GLU A 120 -10.36 5.10 -10.36
C GLU A 120 -11.51 4.15 -10.01
N ALA A 121 -11.32 3.35 -8.99
CA ALA A 121 -12.33 2.46 -8.40
C ALA A 121 -12.19 2.37 -6.87
N ASN A 122 -11.73 3.45 -6.23
CA ASN A 122 -11.45 3.54 -4.79
C ASN A 122 -10.39 2.50 -4.36
N LEU A 123 -10.75 1.54 -3.51
CA LEU A 123 -9.84 0.49 -3.02
C LEU A 123 -9.29 -0.43 -4.13
N MET A 124 -9.98 -0.52 -5.25
CA MET A 124 -9.60 -1.36 -6.39
C MET A 124 -9.16 -0.52 -7.61
N SER A 125 -8.61 0.68 -7.37
CA SER A 125 -8.06 1.52 -8.43
C SER A 125 -6.79 0.89 -8.98
N VAL A 126 -6.67 0.78 -10.31
CA VAL A 126 -5.58 0.04 -10.95
C VAL A 126 -4.83 0.88 -11.97
N ALA A 127 -3.51 0.72 -12.01
CA ALA A 127 -2.64 1.33 -13.02
C ALA A 127 -2.67 0.51 -14.31
N LYS A 128 -2.90 1.18 -15.44
CA LYS A 128 -2.94 0.57 -16.76
C LYS A 128 -1.56 0.56 -17.42
N GLY A 129 -1.34 -0.44 -18.27
CA GLY A 129 -0.17 -0.47 -19.16
C GLY A 129 1.16 -0.77 -18.45
N LEU A 130 1.12 -1.29 -17.22
CA LEU A 130 2.30 -1.83 -16.53
C LEU A 130 2.31 -3.37 -16.64
N ASN A 131 1.95 -4.08 -15.58
CA ASN A 131 1.87 -5.55 -15.59
C ASN A 131 0.43 -6.04 -15.83
N VAL A 132 -0.56 -5.20 -15.60
CA VAL A 132 -1.97 -5.52 -15.80
C VAL A 132 -2.39 -5.08 -17.20
N SER A 133 -3.03 -5.97 -17.97
CA SER A 133 -3.57 -5.59 -19.28
C SER A 133 -4.68 -4.56 -19.15
N ASN A 134 -4.94 -3.78 -20.19
CA ASN A 134 -6.01 -2.78 -20.16
C ASN A 134 -7.40 -3.42 -19.96
N GLU A 135 -7.61 -4.64 -20.46
CA GLU A 135 -8.86 -5.38 -20.33
C GLU A 135 -9.03 -5.89 -18.89
N ASP A 136 -7.97 -6.45 -18.30
CA ASP A 136 -7.98 -6.91 -16.91
C ASP A 136 -8.13 -5.75 -15.94
N ALA A 137 -7.44 -4.63 -16.18
CA ALA A 137 -7.58 -3.40 -15.40
C ALA A 137 -9.02 -2.89 -15.39
N THR A 138 -9.68 -2.90 -16.56
CA THR A 138 -11.08 -2.48 -16.68
C THR A 138 -12.01 -3.44 -15.95
N SER A 139 -11.81 -4.75 -16.09
CA SER A 139 -12.59 -5.78 -15.40
C SER A 139 -12.43 -5.69 -13.88
N HIS A 140 -11.21 -5.47 -13.41
CA HIS A 140 -10.89 -5.29 -11.98
C HIS A 140 -11.59 -4.04 -11.41
N ALA A 141 -11.50 -2.91 -12.11
CA ALA A 141 -12.19 -1.68 -11.73
C ALA A 141 -13.73 -1.82 -11.79
N ASP A 142 -14.27 -2.67 -12.64
CA ASP A 142 -15.71 -2.97 -12.68
C ASP A 142 -16.19 -3.69 -11.41
N ILE A 143 -15.40 -4.59 -10.87
CA ILE A 143 -15.67 -5.21 -9.56
C ILE A 143 -15.60 -4.15 -8.46
N GLY A 144 -14.65 -3.21 -8.56
CA GLY A 144 -14.45 -2.11 -7.61
C GLY A 144 -15.62 -1.12 -7.51
N LYS A 145 -16.54 -1.08 -8.51
CA LYS A 145 -17.70 -0.18 -8.49
C LYS A 145 -18.55 -0.28 -7.22
N GLN A 146 -18.60 -1.46 -6.60
CA GLN A 146 -19.35 -1.67 -5.35
C GLN A 146 -18.82 -0.87 -4.17
N PHE A 147 -17.54 -0.43 -4.22
CA PHE A 147 -16.88 0.37 -3.18
C PHE A 147 -17.02 1.88 -3.41
N LEU A 148 -17.51 2.29 -4.59
CA LEU A 148 -17.78 3.70 -4.87
C LEU A 148 -19.09 4.12 -4.19
N ALA A 149 -19.12 5.35 -3.68
CA ALA A 149 -20.34 5.94 -3.13
C ALA A 149 -21.45 6.10 -4.21
N ASP A 150 -21.01 6.28 -5.45
CA ASP A 150 -21.84 6.35 -6.65
C ASP A 150 -21.01 5.81 -7.82
N SER A 151 -21.54 4.84 -8.57
CA SER A 151 -20.88 4.22 -9.72
C SER A 151 -20.53 5.23 -10.84
N ARG A 152 -21.18 6.39 -10.85
CA ARG A 152 -20.88 7.53 -11.77
C ARG A 152 -19.58 8.26 -11.39
N LEU A 153 -19.01 7.99 -10.22
CA LEU A 153 -17.74 8.56 -9.76
C LEU A 153 -16.51 7.84 -10.33
N ARG A 154 -16.70 6.86 -11.21
CA ARG A 154 -15.61 6.23 -11.94
C ARG A 154 -15.06 7.21 -12.98
N TYR A 155 -13.75 7.40 -12.97
CA TYR A 155 -13.05 8.25 -13.92
C TYR A 155 -11.61 7.77 -14.09
N GLN A 156 -10.96 8.27 -15.14
CA GLN A 156 -9.54 8.01 -15.39
C GLN A 156 -8.75 9.28 -15.12
N TYR A 157 -7.54 9.13 -14.62
CA TYR A 157 -6.61 10.24 -14.42
C TYR A 157 -5.16 9.80 -14.62
N GLY A 158 -4.26 10.77 -14.88
CA GLY A 158 -2.83 10.53 -14.95
C GLY A 158 -2.18 10.74 -13.58
N ALA A 159 -1.57 9.69 -13.03
CA ALA A 159 -0.71 9.79 -11.86
C ALA A 159 0.75 10.01 -12.28
N ILE A 160 1.51 10.80 -11.52
CA ILE A 160 2.94 11.05 -11.81
C ILE A 160 3.71 9.73 -11.71
N ALA A 161 4.38 9.34 -12.80
CA ALA A 161 5.21 8.14 -12.85
C ALA A 161 6.55 8.36 -12.14
N ARG A 162 6.88 7.54 -11.16
CA ARG A 162 8.15 7.57 -10.40
C ARG A 162 8.64 6.15 -10.14
N THR A 163 9.93 5.89 -10.26
CA THR A 163 10.47 4.65 -9.71
C THR A 163 10.46 4.71 -8.18
N LEU A 164 10.29 3.56 -7.52
CA LEU A 164 10.36 3.53 -6.04
C LEU A 164 11.69 4.06 -5.53
N THR A 165 12.81 3.72 -6.20
CA THR A 165 14.14 4.26 -5.89
C THR A 165 14.15 5.78 -5.90
N SER A 166 13.59 6.43 -6.93
CA SER A 166 13.60 7.89 -7.04
C SER A 166 12.81 8.58 -5.92
N LEU A 167 11.76 7.93 -5.41
CA LEU A 167 11.01 8.44 -4.26
C LEU A 167 11.79 8.27 -2.96
N LEU A 168 12.48 7.14 -2.79
CA LEU A 168 13.34 6.88 -1.63
C LEU A 168 14.51 7.86 -1.55
N ASP A 169 15.16 8.16 -2.69
CA ASP A 169 16.22 9.17 -2.80
C ASP A 169 15.70 10.55 -2.43
N GLU A 170 14.53 10.93 -2.94
CA GLU A 170 13.91 12.24 -2.67
C GLU A 170 13.64 12.45 -1.18
N VAL A 171 13.12 11.43 -0.49
CA VAL A 171 12.83 11.53 0.95
C VAL A 171 14.03 11.20 1.82
N LYS A 172 15.18 10.88 1.23
CA LYS A 172 16.41 10.46 1.94
C LYS A 172 16.13 9.29 2.87
N ALA A 173 15.46 8.28 2.36
CA ALA A 173 15.14 7.07 3.11
C ALA A 173 16.43 6.35 3.58
N PRO A 174 16.40 5.61 4.70
CA PRO A 174 17.52 4.78 5.10
C PRO A 174 17.74 3.64 4.10
N ASN A 175 19.00 3.22 3.93
CA ASN A 175 19.34 2.09 3.05
C ASN A 175 18.71 0.76 3.53
N PHE A 176 18.59 0.58 4.85
CA PHE A 176 17.91 -0.56 5.46
C PHE A 176 16.51 -0.16 5.87
N ILE A 177 15.55 -0.83 5.28
CA ILE A 177 14.11 -0.61 5.47
C ILE A 177 13.57 -1.82 6.23
N ASP A 178 12.80 -1.61 7.28
CA ASP A 178 12.29 -2.72 8.08
C ASP A 178 11.15 -3.45 7.37
N LEU A 179 10.26 -2.71 6.67
CA LEU A 179 9.12 -3.28 5.97
C LEU A 179 8.82 -2.51 4.67
N LEU A 180 8.65 -3.25 3.59
CA LEU A 180 8.00 -2.82 2.36
C LEU A 180 6.65 -3.54 2.24
N SER A 181 5.54 -2.80 2.22
CA SER A 181 4.18 -3.32 2.00
C SER A 181 3.70 -2.90 0.62
N LEU A 182 3.35 -3.89 -0.21
CA LEU A 182 2.91 -3.73 -1.59
C LEU A 182 1.48 -4.24 -1.73
N ASP A 183 0.57 -3.32 -2.03
CA ASP A 183 -0.83 -3.59 -2.36
C ASP A 183 -1.22 -2.59 -3.46
N VAL A 184 -0.89 -2.93 -4.71
CA VAL A 184 -1.03 -2.05 -5.88
C VAL A 184 -1.82 -2.72 -7.01
N GLU A 185 -2.70 -3.63 -6.62
CA GLU A 185 -3.73 -4.21 -7.47
C GLU A 185 -3.17 -4.86 -8.76
N GLY A 186 -2.13 -5.72 -8.59
CA GLY A 186 -1.51 -6.52 -9.65
C GLY A 186 -0.28 -5.89 -10.30
N ASN A 187 0.16 -4.70 -9.87
CA ASN A 187 1.36 -4.05 -10.37
C ASN A 187 2.58 -4.18 -9.42
N GLU A 188 2.56 -5.13 -8.48
CA GLU A 188 3.62 -5.34 -7.48
C GLU A 188 4.97 -5.61 -8.12
N LEU A 189 5.01 -6.43 -9.20
CA LEU A 189 6.23 -6.72 -9.93
C LEU A 189 6.82 -5.46 -10.57
N ALA A 190 5.99 -4.60 -11.16
CA ALA A 190 6.44 -3.33 -11.77
C ALA A 190 7.06 -2.40 -10.72
N VAL A 191 6.48 -2.33 -9.52
CA VAL A 191 7.04 -1.58 -8.39
C VAL A 191 8.41 -2.13 -8.00
N LEU A 192 8.52 -3.45 -7.83
CA LEU A 192 9.78 -4.13 -7.46
C LEU A 192 10.87 -3.91 -8.51
N GLN A 193 10.51 -3.91 -9.80
CA GLN A 193 11.42 -3.59 -10.90
C GLN A 193 11.87 -2.13 -10.94
N GLY A 194 11.24 -1.25 -10.17
CA GLY A 194 11.65 0.15 -9.96
C GLY A 194 12.45 0.38 -8.67
N LEU A 195 12.77 -0.69 -7.93
CA LEU A 195 13.58 -0.64 -6.71
C LEU A 195 15.01 -1.12 -6.98
N ASP A 196 16.00 -0.30 -6.63
CA ASP A 196 17.40 -0.72 -6.58
C ASP A 196 17.70 -1.45 -5.26
N PHE A 197 17.67 -2.77 -5.32
CA PHE A 197 17.96 -3.63 -4.17
C PHE A 197 19.43 -3.57 -3.70
N ASN A 198 20.34 -2.95 -4.45
CA ASN A 198 21.71 -2.70 -3.97
C ASN A 198 21.76 -1.51 -3.03
N SER A 199 20.96 -0.48 -3.32
CA SER A 199 20.89 0.75 -2.52
C SER A 199 19.91 0.65 -1.36
N TYR A 200 18.78 -0.02 -1.56
CA TYR A 200 17.70 -0.13 -0.58
C TYR A 200 17.34 -1.60 -0.33
N LYS A 201 17.45 -2.02 0.92
CA LYS A 201 17.24 -3.44 1.32
C LYS A 201 16.14 -3.56 2.37
N PRO A 202 14.88 -3.76 1.95
CA PRO A 202 13.82 -4.12 2.89
C PRO A 202 14.15 -5.43 3.61
N LYS A 203 14.03 -5.45 4.93
CA LYS A 203 14.17 -6.67 5.73
C LYS A 203 13.01 -7.62 5.48
N TRP A 204 11.81 -7.02 5.37
CA TRP A 204 10.57 -7.70 5.09
C TRP A 204 9.88 -7.07 3.88
N ILE A 205 9.30 -7.91 3.03
CA ILE A 205 8.41 -7.49 1.94
C ILE A 205 7.10 -8.24 2.14
N LEU A 206 6.03 -7.50 2.42
CA LEU A 206 4.66 -8.00 2.34
C LEU A 206 4.12 -7.63 0.96
N ALA A 207 3.70 -8.62 0.19
CA ALA A 207 3.17 -8.40 -1.14
C ALA A 207 1.91 -9.22 -1.37
N GLU A 208 0.96 -8.61 -2.09
CA GLU A 208 -0.15 -9.32 -2.68
C GLU A 208 0.35 -10.06 -3.94
N VAL A 209 0.40 -11.37 -3.87
CA VAL A 209 0.95 -12.24 -4.94
C VAL A 209 -0.19 -12.82 -5.76
N ARG A 210 -0.29 -12.41 -7.01
CA ARG A 210 -1.25 -12.90 -8.01
C ARG A 210 -0.60 -13.84 -9.03
N SER A 211 0.73 -13.85 -9.12
CA SER A 211 1.48 -14.70 -10.02
C SER A 211 2.80 -15.18 -9.41
N PRO A 212 3.34 -16.33 -9.84
CA PRO A 212 4.62 -16.86 -9.33
C PRO A 212 5.82 -15.99 -9.71
N GLU A 213 5.68 -15.06 -10.62
CA GLU A 213 6.76 -14.20 -11.13
C GLU A 213 7.32 -13.28 -10.03
N ILE A 214 6.48 -12.82 -9.10
CA ILE A 214 6.89 -11.98 -7.97
C ILE A 214 7.88 -12.75 -7.07
N GLU A 215 7.57 -13.98 -6.71
CA GLU A 215 8.46 -14.82 -5.91
C GLU A 215 9.76 -15.15 -6.67
N ALA A 216 9.66 -15.51 -7.95
CA ALA A 216 10.81 -15.77 -8.80
C ALA A 216 11.73 -14.53 -8.89
N TYR A 217 11.15 -13.34 -9.05
CA TYR A 217 11.89 -12.08 -9.08
C TYR A 217 12.60 -11.81 -7.75
N LEU A 218 11.89 -11.89 -6.64
CA LEU A 218 12.42 -11.66 -5.29
C LEU A 218 13.52 -12.67 -4.91
N ASN A 219 13.41 -13.91 -5.38
CA ASN A 219 14.43 -14.94 -5.17
C ASN A 219 15.81 -14.53 -5.73
N ASN A 220 15.87 -13.74 -6.82
CA ASN A 220 17.12 -13.25 -7.39
C ASN A 220 17.85 -12.24 -6.47
N PHE A 221 17.12 -11.64 -5.54
CA PHE A 221 17.64 -10.67 -4.56
C PHE A 221 17.74 -11.24 -3.14
N SER A 222 17.81 -12.58 -3.02
CA SER A 222 17.94 -13.28 -1.74
C SER A 222 16.73 -13.12 -0.79
N TYR A 223 15.55 -12.84 -1.30
CA TYR A 223 14.33 -12.94 -0.52
C TYR A 223 13.75 -14.35 -0.63
N ARG A 224 13.17 -14.82 0.46
CA ARG A 224 12.49 -16.12 0.52
C ARG A 224 11.15 -15.95 1.21
N MET A 225 10.16 -16.70 0.77
CA MET A 225 8.88 -16.78 1.44
C MET A 225 9.08 -17.17 2.90
N HIS A 226 8.53 -16.36 3.80
CA HIS A 226 8.57 -16.59 5.24
C HIS A 226 7.24 -17.10 5.75
N SER A 227 6.15 -16.45 5.37
CA SER A 227 4.80 -16.78 5.83
C SER A 227 3.75 -16.41 4.78
N LEU A 228 2.76 -17.27 4.64
CA LEU A 228 1.49 -16.97 4.01
C LEU A 228 0.58 -16.38 5.09
N LEU A 229 0.17 -15.11 4.94
CA LEU A 229 -0.64 -14.41 5.93
C LEU A 229 -2.14 -14.51 5.66
N ALA A 230 -2.52 -14.45 4.37
CA ALA A 230 -3.88 -14.67 3.92
C ALA A 230 -3.86 -15.16 2.47
N GLU A 231 -4.94 -15.81 2.04
CA GLU A 231 -5.15 -16.22 0.65
C GLU A 231 -6.63 -16.27 0.32
N ASN A 232 -6.93 -16.12 -0.95
CA ASN A 232 -8.24 -16.37 -1.55
C ASN A 232 -8.05 -16.96 -2.95
N GLU A 233 -9.11 -17.06 -3.74
CA GLU A 233 -9.09 -17.65 -5.10
C GLU A 233 -8.25 -16.82 -6.10
N SER A 234 -8.01 -15.52 -5.82
CA SER A 234 -7.42 -14.58 -6.77
C SER A 234 -6.00 -14.14 -6.41
N TYR A 235 -5.64 -14.14 -5.13
CA TYR A 235 -4.33 -13.69 -4.64
C TYR A 235 -3.97 -14.29 -3.28
N ALA A 236 -2.70 -14.12 -2.92
CA ALA A 236 -2.17 -14.46 -1.60
C ALA A 236 -1.36 -13.29 -1.02
N ASP A 237 -1.57 -12.97 0.26
CA ASP A 237 -0.74 -12.04 1.02
C ASP A 237 0.46 -12.79 1.58
N VAL A 238 1.62 -12.60 0.97
CA VAL A 238 2.85 -13.32 1.29
C VAL A 238 3.87 -12.39 1.92
N LEU A 239 4.41 -12.82 3.05
CA LEU A 239 5.53 -12.16 3.70
C LEU A 239 6.84 -12.81 3.27
N PHE A 240 7.69 -12.06 2.60
CA PHE A 240 9.05 -12.45 2.23
C PHE A 240 10.06 -11.87 3.21
N ARG A 241 11.14 -12.61 3.42
CA ARG A 241 12.26 -12.17 4.27
C ARG A 241 13.55 -12.16 3.48
N PHE A 242 14.35 -11.11 3.67
CA PHE A 242 15.72 -11.07 3.21
C PHE A 242 16.57 -12.13 3.95
N SER A 243 17.24 -12.99 3.20
CA SER A 243 18.15 -14.02 3.70
C SER A 243 19.57 -13.61 3.34
N SER A 244 20.34 -13.14 4.34
CA SER A 244 21.77 -12.85 4.19
C SER A 244 22.58 -14.12 4.06
#